data_c1c445427ebc984b6d76c7424fbb546c
#
_entry.id   c1c445427ebc984b6d76c7424fbb546c
#
_cell.length_a   1.000
_cell.length_b   1.000
_cell.length_c   1.000
_cell.angle_alpha   90.00
_cell.angle_beta   90.00
_cell.angle_gamma   90.00
#
_symmetry.space_group_name_H-M   'P 1'
#
loop_
_entity.id
_entity.type
_entity.pdbx_description
1 polymer ?
#
loop_
_entity_poly.entity_id
_entity_poly.type
_entity_poly.pdbx_seq_one_letter_code
_entity_poly.pdbx_strand_id
1 'polypeptide(L)'
;LPISEYSDFKRYTKEQFYEEDHVELAKEVKRLQELGCHVILTNSNHPLVHELYADYKIEVIQTKRYISCNGSKRKGEDIIVDILPKQKTMLKIVPKPLPEQVMKYPATRYMGSKSKLLPQIWAVASQFNFDSVVDLFSGSGIVGYMFKAQGKTVISNDYMAMSATFT
;
A
#
# COMPACT_ATOMS: atom_id res chain seq x y z
N LEU A 1 6.06 3.74 -1.49
CA LEU A 1 6.99 4.12 -2.57
C LEU A 1 7.79 2.89 -2.98
N PRO A 2 7.77 2.50 -4.24
CA PRO A 2 8.43 1.25 -4.61
C PRO A 2 9.94 1.46 -4.67
N ILE A 3 10.65 0.74 -3.84
CA ILE A 3 12.04 0.40 -4.09
C ILE A 3 12.05 -0.73 -5.14
N SER A 4 12.70 -0.58 -6.26
CA SER A 4 12.69 -1.58 -7.33
C SER A 4 14.02 -1.58 -8.07
N GLU A 5 14.62 -2.76 -8.25
CA GLU A 5 15.81 -2.95 -9.07
C GLU A 5 15.56 -2.67 -10.57
N TYR A 6 14.31 -2.69 -11.01
CA TYR A 6 13.92 -2.62 -12.43
C TYR A 6 13.23 -1.31 -12.84
N SER A 7 13.00 -0.40 -11.91
CA SER A 7 12.29 0.85 -12.18
C SER A 7 13.17 2.04 -11.78
N ASP A 8 13.62 2.78 -12.78
CA ASP A 8 14.30 4.07 -12.59
C ASP A 8 13.34 5.19 -12.13
N PHE A 9 12.07 4.85 -11.91
CA PHE A 9 11.05 5.80 -11.49
C PHE A 9 11.09 6.02 -9.97
N LYS A 10 12.12 6.75 -9.55
CA LYS A 10 12.35 7.14 -8.14
C LYS A 10 11.94 8.59 -7.86
N ARG A 11 11.48 9.33 -8.89
CA ARG A 11 11.23 10.77 -8.80
C ARG A 11 9.73 11.07 -8.81
N TYR A 12 9.12 11.13 -7.63
CA TYR A 12 7.81 11.76 -7.47
C TYR A 12 7.92 13.25 -7.15
N THR A 13 9.12 13.70 -6.72
CA THR A 13 9.42 15.09 -6.33
C THR A 13 10.88 15.41 -6.65
N LYS A 14 11.33 16.65 -6.36
CA LYS A 14 12.74 17.05 -6.47
C LYS A 14 13.66 16.18 -5.62
N GLU A 15 13.17 15.73 -4.47
CA GLU A 15 13.87 14.83 -3.57
C GLU A 15 13.36 13.41 -3.83
N GLN A 16 14.30 12.48 -3.97
CA GLN A 16 14.00 11.06 -4.15
C GLN A 16 13.72 10.44 -2.78
N PHE A 17 12.99 9.33 -2.75
CA PHE A 17 12.82 8.52 -1.55
C PHE A 17 13.93 7.46 -1.55
N TYR A 18 14.90 7.65 -0.66
CA TYR A 18 16.09 6.81 -0.56
C TYR A 18 15.95 5.67 0.44
N GLU A 19 17.01 4.86 0.59
CA GLU A 19 17.00 3.73 1.54
C GLU A 19 16.88 4.20 2.99
N GLU A 20 17.48 5.36 3.33
CA GLU A 20 17.39 5.98 4.64
C GLU A 20 15.94 6.34 5.00
N ASP A 21 15.15 6.79 4.02
CA ASP A 21 13.75 7.14 4.22
C ASP A 21 12.91 5.88 4.48
N HIS A 22 13.26 4.74 3.87
CA HIS A 22 12.63 3.45 4.18
C HIS A 22 12.93 3.00 5.61
N VAL A 23 14.15 3.22 6.09
CA VAL A 23 14.54 2.92 7.48
C VAL A 23 13.77 3.81 8.46
N GLU A 24 13.64 5.10 8.15
CA GLU A 24 12.87 6.03 8.99
C GLU A 24 11.37 5.67 9.00
N LEU A 25 10.81 5.35 7.83
CA LEU A 25 9.43 4.85 7.73
C LEU A 25 9.22 3.60 8.58
N ALA A 26 10.16 2.66 8.58
CA ALA A 26 10.06 1.45 9.39
C ALA A 26 10.05 1.76 10.90
N LYS A 27 10.82 2.76 11.36
CA LYS A 27 10.81 3.23 12.75
C LYS A 27 9.45 3.83 13.12
N GLU A 28 8.88 4.67 12.25
CA GLU A 28 7.56 5.26 12.50
C GLU A 28 6.44 4.22 12.48
N VAL A 29 6.51 3.23 11.60
CA VAL A 29 5.59 2.09 11.58
C VAL A 29 5.63 1.31 12.90
N LYS A 30 6.83 1.07 13.44
CA LYS A 30 6.99 0.43 14.74
C LYS A 30 6.39 1.27 15.87
N ARG A 31 6.59 2.59 15.84
CA ARG A 31 5.99 3.51 16.80
C ARG A 31 4.45 3.47 16.74
N LEU A 32 3.88 3.45 15.53
CA LEU A 32 2.42 3.32 15.35
C LEU A 32 1.90 1.99 15.90
N GLN A 33 2.63 0.89 15.69
CA GLN A 33 2.29 -0.41 16.27
C GLN A 33 2.27 -0.36 17.81
N GLU A 34 3.24 0.33 18.42
CA GLU A 34 3.31 0.51 19.88
C GLU A 34 2.18 1.35 20.42
N LEU A 35 1.70 2.32 19.64
CA LEU A 35 0.49 3.11 19.95
C LEU A 35 -0.82 2.32 19.76
N GLY A 36 -0.74 1.06 19.36
CA GLY A 36 -1.92 0.21 19.18
C GLY A 36 -2.54 0.32 17.78
N CYS A 37 -1.88 0.96 16.83
CA CYS A 37 -2.36 1.03 15.44
C CYS A 37 -2.12 -0.31 14.73
N HIS A 38 -3.08 -0.69 13.89
CA HIS A 38 -2.86 -1.70 12.86
C HIS A 38 -2.35 -1.02 11.59
N VAL A 39 -1.18 -1.43 11.11
CA VAL A 39 -0.58 -0.85 9.90
C VAL A 39 -0.53 -1.89 8.79
N ILE A 40 -0.99 -1.51 7.61
CA ILE A 40 -0.88 -2.30 6.39
C ILE A 40 0.03 -1.53 5.44
N LEU A 41 1.17 -2.11 5.10
CA LEU A 41 2.12 -1.51 4.18
C LEU A 41 2.18 -2.32 2.89
N THR A 42 2.18 -1.62 1.75
CA THR A 42 2.38 -2.22 0.43
C THR A 42 3.63 -1.65 -0.23
N ASN A 43 4.47 -2.52 -0.77
CA ASN A 43 5.68 -2.11 -1.47
C ASN A 43 6.03 -3.09 -2.60
N SER A 44 7.04 -2.78 -3.40
CA SER A 44 7.63 -3.75 -4.32
C SER A 44 8.36 -4.85 -3.53
N ASN A 45 8.43 -6.05 -4.10
CA ASN A 45 9.20 -7.15 -3.52
C ASN A 45 10.71 -6.86 -3.66
N HIS A 46 11.29 -6.28 -2.61
CA HIS A 46 12.70 -5.88 -2.58
C HIS A 46 13.38 -6.39 -1.29
N PRO A 47 14.64 -6.87 -1.35
CA PRO A 47 15.36 -7.41 -0.20
C PRO A 47 15.36 -6.49 1.03
N LEU A 48 15.62 -5.19 0.84
CA LEU A 48 15.60 -4.20 1.93
C LEU A 48 14.25 -4.18 2.67
N VAL A 49 13.13 -4.30 1.96
CA VAL A 49 11.80 -4.29 2.59
C VAL A 49 11.59 -5.56 3.42
N HIS A 50 12.06 -6.72 2.93
CA HIS A 50 12.03 -7.95 3.71
C HIS A 50 12.89 -7.85 4.96
N GLU A 51 14.05 -7.21 4.89
CA GLU A 51 14.93 -6.98 6.04
C GLU A 51 14.28 -6.07 7.07
N LEU A 52 13.78 -4.91 6.63
CA LEU A 52 13.17 -3.91 7.51
C LEU A 52 11.90 -4.39 8.22
N TYR A 53 11.18 -5.31 7.61
CA TYR A 53 9.90 -5.83 8.12
C TYR A 53 9.93 -7.34 8.41
N ALA A 54 11.13 -7.92 8.65
CA ALA A 54 11.33 -9.35 8.88
C ALA A 54 10.50 -9.91 10.06
N ASP A 55 10.23 -9.07 11.08
CA ASP A 55 9.44 -9.45 12.25
C ASP A 55 7.93 -9.55 11.99
N TYR A 56 7.48 -9.18 10.78
CA TYR A 56 6.06 -9.09 10.45
C TYR A 56 5.66 -10.11 9.39
N LYS A 57 4.37 -10.33 9.27
CA LYS A 57 3.84 -11.18 8.21
C LYS A 57 3.93 -10.44 6.87
N ILE A 58 4.72 -11.01 5.95
CA ILE A 58 4.86 -10.52 4.57
C ILE A 58 4.18 -11.51 3.63
N GLU A 59 3.32 -11.02 2.75
CA GLU A 59 2.70 -11.78 1.68
C GLU A 59 3.13 -11.21 0.33
N VAL A 60 3.70 -12.07 -0.52
CA VAL A 60 4.13 -11.71 -1.88
C VAL A 60 2.98 -11.93 -2.85
N ILE A 61 2.67 -10.92 -3.65
CA ILE A 61 1.57 -10.94 -4.62
C ILE A 61 2.14 -10.75 -6.02
N GLN A 62 1.80 -11.68 -6.91
CA GLN A 62 2.18 -11.59 -8.31
C GLN A 62 1.37 -10.47 -9.00
N THR A 63 2.06 -9.50 -9.57
CA THR A 63 1.45 -8.38 -10.27
C THR A 63 1.94 -8.32 -11.72
N LYS A 64 1.12 -7.75 -12.61
CA LYS A 64 1.52 -7.49 -14.00
C LYS A 64 1.88 -6.02 -14.14
N ARG A 65 3.10 -5.73 -14.56
CA ARG A 65 3.54 -4.36 -14.89
C ARG A 65 3.21 -4.06 -16.35
N TYR A 66 2.41 -3.04 -16.62
CA TYR A 66 1.98 -2.69 -17.98
C TYR A 66 2.99 -1.81 -18.74
N ILE A 67 3.93 -1.18 -18.04
CA ILE A 67 4.90 -0.25 -18.60
C ILE A 67 6.25 -0.97 -18.67
N SER A 68 6.43 -1.78 -19.71
CA SER A 68 7.73 -2.30 -20.09
C SER A 68 7.73 -2.53 -21.60
N CYS A 69 8.74 -2.01 -22.28
CA CYS A 69 8.98 -2.26 -23.70
C CYS A 69 9.28 -3.74 -23.99
N ASN A 70 9.62 -4.53 -22.98
CA ASN A 70 9.96 -5.95 -23.11
C ASN A 70 8.88 -6.81 -22.44
N GLY A 71 8.17 -7.63 -23.24
CA GLY A 71 7.03 -8.45 -22.78
C GLY A 71 7.38 -9.48 -21.69
N SER A 72 8.62 -10.00 -21.68
CA SER A 72 9.10 -10.95 -20.68
C SER A 72 9.32 -10.31 -19.29
N LYS A 73 9.52 -8.98 -19.24
CA LYS A 73 9.72 -8.21 -17.99
C LYS A 73 8.42 -7.63 -17.41
N ARG A 74 7.26 -8.06 -17.88
CA ARG A 74 5.95 -7.58 -17.40
C ARG A 74 5.47 -8.27 -16.13
N LYS A 75 6.20 -9.25 -15.63
CA LYS A 75 5.93 -9.84 -14.32
C LYS A 75 6.55 -8.94 -13.25
N GLY A 76 5.78 -8.60 -12.25
CA GLY A 76 6.22 -7.88 -11.06
C GLY A 76 5.71 -8.58 -9.82
N GLU A 77 6.39 -8.35 -8.73
CA GLU A 77 5.97 -8.79 -7.42
C GLU A 77 5.81 -7.59 -6.53
N ASP A 78 4.68 -7.50 -5.87
CA ASP A 78 4.43 -6.56 -4.80
C ASP A 78 4.24 -7.32 -3.50
N ILE A 79 4.46 -6.68 -2.37
CA ILE A 79 4.26 -7.26 -1.06
C ILE A 79 3.19 -6.51 -0.28
N ILE A 80 2.52 -7.23 0.59
CA ILE A 80 1.72 -6.68 1.69
C ILE A 80 2.39 -7.09 2.99
N VAL A 81 2.71 -6.11 3.82
CA VAL A 81 3.18 -6.30 5.18
C VAL A 81 2.03 -5.99 6.12
N ASP A 82 1.66 -6.96 6.94
CA ASP A 82 0.59 -6.86 7.92
C ASP A 82 1.19 -6.70 9.32
N ILE A 83 1.07 -5.51 9.88
CA ILE A 83 1.69 -5.10 11.15
C ILE A 83 0.60 -4.89 12.18
N LEU A 84 0.35 -5.94 12.95
CA LEU A 84 -0.67 -5.96 14.00
C LEU A 84 -0.23 -5.17 15.23
N PRO A 85 -1.16 -4.52 15.96
CA PRO A 85 -0.89 -4.05 17.31
C PRO A 85 -0.36 -5.19 18.19
N LYS A 86 0.54 -4.90 19.12
CA LYS A 86 1.24 -5.90 19.97
C LYS A 86 0.35 -6.93 20.72
N GLN A 87 -0.98 -6.86 20.59
CA GLN A 87 -1.93 -7.70 21.34
C GLN A 87 -2.88 -8.56 20.47
N LYS A 88 -2.66 -8.72 19.15
CA LYS A 88 -3.58 -9.47 18.27
C LYS A 88 -2.92 -10.57 17.46
N THR A 89 -3.65 -11.68 17.27
CA THR A 89 -3.26 -12.87 16.51
C THR A 89 -3.10 -12.57 15.01
N MET A 90 -2.12 -13.17 14.36
CA MET A 90 -1.93 -13.07 12.90
C MET A 90 -3.17 -13.53 12.12
N LEU A 91 -3.55 -12.76 11.12
CA LEU A 91 -4.72 -12.99 10.28
C LEU A 91 -4.34 -13.65 8.95
N LYS A 92 -5.23 -14.48 8.41
CA LYS A 92 -5.06 -15.08 7.11
C LYS A 92 -5.64 -14.14 6.04
N ILE A 93 -4.82 -13.73 5.07
CA ILE A 93 -5.24 -12.85 3.97
C ILE A 93 -5.91 -13.72 2.89
N VAL A 94 -7.23 -13.63 2.82
CA VAL A 94 -8.03 -14.23 1.74
C VAL A 94 -8.71 -13.09 1.00
N PRO A 95 -8.45 -12.90 -0.31
CA PRO A 95 -9.06 -11.81 -1.07
C PRO A 95 -10.58 -11.80 -0.92
N LYS A 96 -11.15 -10.62 -0.63
CA LYS A 96 -12.60 -10.44 -0.51
C LYS A 96 -13.16 -9.67 -1.69
N PRO A 97 -14.37 -10.01 -2.15
CA PRO A 97 -15.04 -9.23 -3.18
C PRO A 97 -15.24 -7.78 -2.70
N LEU A 98 -15.04 -6.86 -3.63
CA LEU A 98 -15.22 -5.44 -3.39
C LEU A 98 -16.65 -5.02 -3.78
N PRO A 99 -17.20 -3.96 -3.14
CA PRO A 99 -18.46 -3.37 -3.60
C PRO A 99 -18.37 -2.87 -5.03
N GLU A 100 -19.45 -2.96 -5.78
CA GLU A 100 -19.53 -2.47 -7.17
C GLU A 100 -19.13 -0.99 -7.30
N GLN A 101 -19.41 -0.19 -6.30
CA GLN A 101 -19.04 1.22 -6.27
C GLN A 101 -17.53 1.45 -6.43
N VAL A 102 -16.70 0.55 -5.92
CA VAL A 102 -15.24 0.65 -6.06
C VAL A 102 -14.82 0.53 -7.53
N MET A 103 -15.57 -0.24 -8.32
CA MET A 103 -15.31 -0.42 -9.75
C MET A 103 -15.68 0.83 -10.58
N LYS A 104 -16.44 1.77 -10.01
CA LYS A 104 -16.81 3.04 -10.66
C LYS A 104 -15.73 4.13 -10.51
N TYR A 105 -14.68 3.86 -9.74
CA TYR A 105 -13.55 4.80 -9.62
C TYR A 105 -12.90 5.01 -10.98
N PRO A 106 -12.64 6.27 -11.39
CA PRO A 106 -12.06 6.56 -12.70
C PRO A 106 -10.74 5.83 -12.89
N ALA A 107 -10.62 5.10 -14.00
CA ALA A 107 -9.38 4.41 -14.35
C ALA A 107 -8.31 5.43 -14.74
N THR A 108 -7.46 5.79 -13.81
CA THR A 108 -6.31 6.65 -14.06
C THR A 108 -5.09 5.80 -14.39
N ARG A 109 -4.29 6.25 -15.36
CA ARG A 109 -2.98 5.63 -15.65
C ARG A 109 -1.92 6.08 -14.64
N TYR A 110 -2.27 6.03 -13.36
CA TYR A 110 -1.36 6.40 -12.28
C TYR A 110 -0.34 5.28 -12.04
N MET A 111 0.95 5.61 -12.15
CA MET A 111 2.02 4.65 -11.90
C MET A 111 2.04 4.28 -10.41
N GLY A 112 2.04 2.98 -10.12
CA GLY A 112 1.99 2.49 -8.74
C GLY A 112 0.60 2.42 -8.12
N SER A 113 -0.49 2.61 -8.91
CA SER A 113 -1.85 2.41 -8.42
C SER A 113 -2.03 1.03 -7.79
N LYS A 114 -2.66 0.98 -6.62
CA LYS A 114 -2.92 -0.24 -5.84
C LYS A 114 -4.24 -0.94 -6.21
N SER A 115 -4.84 -0.60 -7.35
CA SER A 115 -6.12 -1.15 -7.80
C SER A 115 -6.20 -2.69 -7.76
N LYS A 116 -5.09 -3.37 -8.06
CA LYS A 116 -5.01 -4.84 -8.06
C LYS A 116 -4.89 -5.45 -6.66
N LEU A 117 -4.50 -4.65 -5.66
CA LEU A 117 -4.32 -5.09 -4.28
C LEU A 117 -5.53 -4.79 -3.40
N LEU A 118 -6.54 -4.10 -3.93
CA LEU A 118 -7.70 -3.71 -3.14
C LEU A 118 -8.42 -4.89 -2.47
N PRO A 119 -8.65 -6.04 -3.15
CA PRO A 119 -9.29 -7.19 -2.50
C PRO A 119 -8.51 -7.73 -1.31
N GLN A 120 -7.18 -7.73 -1.39
CA GLN A 120 -6.29 -8.18 -0.32
C GLN A 120 -6.25 -7.15 0.82
N ILE A 121 -6.10 -5.87 0.49
CA ILE A 121 -6.13 -4.78 1.48
C ILE A 121 -7.46 -4.82 2.26
N TRP A 122 -8.58 -4.96 1.54
CA TRP A 122 -9.89 -5.06 2.19
C TRP A 122 -10.04 -6.33 3.02
N ALA A 123 -9.50 -7.47 2.55
CA ALA A 123 -9.51 -8.72 3.29
C ALA A 123 -8.84 -8.59 4.67
N VAL A 124 -7.74 -7.86 4.75
CA VAL A 124 -7.03 -7.57 6.00
C VAL A 124 -7.83 -6.56 6.83
N ALA A 125 -8.12 -5.39 6.28
CA ALA A 125 -8.75 -4.30 7.01
C ALA A 125 -10.13 -4.67 7.58
N SER A 126 -10.94 -5.40 6.81
CA SER A 126 -12.31 -5.79 7.21
C SER A 126 -12.40 -6.74 8.41
N GLN A 127 -11.27 -7.24 8.90
CA GLN A 127 -11.22 -8.09 10.08
C GLN A 127 -11.15 -7.28 11.39
N PHE A 128 -11.00 -5.97 11.26
CA PHE A 128 -10.95 -5.04 12.39
C PHE A 128 -12.23 -4.21 12.45
N ASN A 129 -12.58 -3.83 13.67
CA ASN A 129 -13.63 -2.85 13.89
C ASN A 129 -12.99 -1.46 13.96
N PHE A 130 -13.28 -0.62 12.96
CA PHE A 130 -12.76 0.76 12.87
C PHE A 130 -13.74 1.62 12.08
N ASP A 131 -13.74 2.92 12.35
CA ASP A 131 -14.60 3.90 11.69
C ASP A 131 -13.82 4.87 10.79
N SER A 132 -12.51 4.99 11.03
CA SER A 132 -11.66 5.89 10.27
C SER A 132 -10.38 5.22 9.80
N VAL A 133 -9.86 5.72 8.67
CA VAL A 133 -8.62 5.27 8.02
C VAL A 133 -7.79 6.48 7.65
N VAL A 134 -6.50 6.38 7.89
CA VAL A 134 -5.51 7.34 7.38
C VAL A 134 -4.75 6.67 6.23
N ASP A 135 -4.86 7.23 5.03
CA ASP A 135 -4.09 6.83 3.84
C ASP A 135 -2.92 7.81 3.68
N LEU A 136 -1.76 7.42 4.18
CA LEU A 136 -0.59 8.31 4.29
C LEU A 136 0.08 8.58 2.94
N PHE A 137 -0.09 7.70 1.97
CA PHE A 137 0.50 7.78 0.64
C PHE A 137 -0.57 7.46 -0.41
N SER A 138 -1.59 8.30 -0.46
CA SER A 138 -2.84 8.05 -1.18
C SER A 138 -2.69 7.85 -2.69
N GLY A 139 -1.64 8.40 -3.29
CA GLY A 139 -1.31 8.24 -4.70
C GLY A 139 -2.49 8.57 -5.62
N SER A 140 -3.09 7.56 -6.24
CA SER A 140 -4.27 7.71 -7.08
C SER A 140 -5.58 7.87 -6.31
N GLY A 141 -5.57 7.79 -4.96
CA GLY A 141 -6.77 7.86 -4.12
C GLY A 141 -7.65 6.60 -4.12
N ILE A 142 -7.33 5.59 -4.89
CA ILE A 142 -8.21 4.43 -5.07
C ILE A 142 -8.39 3.60 -3.79
N VAL A 143 -7.38 3.56 -2.92
CA VAL A 143 -7.46 2.87 -1.62
C VAL A 143 -8.41 3.63 -0.69
N GLY A 144 -8.23 4.94 -0.57
CA GLY A 144 -9.14 5.80 0.19
C GLY A 144 -10.57 5.71 -0.33
N TYR A 145 -10.76 5.71 -1.65
CA TYR A 145 -12.08 5.54 -2.25
C TYR A 145 -12.72 4.19 -1.89
N MET A 146 -11.95 3.11 -1.90
CA MET A 146 -12.43 1.79 -1.47
C MET A 146 -12.97 1.83 -0.03
N PHE A 147 -12.27 2.47 0.91
CA PHE A 147 -12.73 2.60 2.28
C PHE A 147 -13.96 3.52 2.41
N LYS A 148 -14.03 4.62 1.65
CA LYS A 148 -15.24 5.47 1.58
C LYS A 148 -16.45 4.69 1.08
N ALA A 149 -16.28 3.84 0.07
CA ALA A 149 -17.36 2.98 -0.44
C ALA A 149 -17.83 1.93 0.58
N GLN A 150 -17.04 1.69 1.64
CA GLN A 150 -17.40 0.84 2.77
C GLN A 150 -17.95 1.65 3.97
N GLY A 151 -18.26 2.93 3.77
CA GLY A 151 -18.79 3.81 4.81
C GLY A 151 -17.78 4.28 5.84
N LYS A 152 -16.48 4.19 5.56
CA LYS A 152 -15.43 4.65 6.48
C LYS A 152 -15.08 6.11 6.24
N THR A 153 -14.72 6.81 7.32
CA THR A 153 -14.10 8.13 7.23
C THR A 153 -12.66 7.97 6.79
N VAL A 154 -12.24 8.70 5.75
CA VAL A 154 -10.89 8.59 5.20
C VAL A 154 -10.18 9.94 5.31
N ILE A 155 -8.98 9.91 5.87
CA ILE A 155 -8.04 11.03 5.87
C ILE A 155 -6.93 10.64 4.90
N SER A 156 -6.86 11.37 3.78
CA SER A 156 -5.85 11.13 2.77
C SER A 156 -4.70 12.13 2.90
N ASN A 157 -3.49 11.61 2.76
CA ASN A 157 -2.28 12.41 2.68
C ASN A 157 -1.40 11.88 1.53
N ASP A 158 -0.70 12.76 0.87
CA ASP A 158 0.32 12.40 -0.10
C ASP A 158 1.41 13.46 -0.15
N TYR A 159 2.63 13.06 -0.46
CA TYR A 159 3.74 13.99 -0.64
C TYR A 159 3.60 14.81 -1.92
N MET A 160 2.93 14.28 -2.94
CA MET A 160 2.62 15.00 -4.16
C MET A 160 1.36 15.85 -4.00
N ALA A 161 1.47 17.16 -4.17
CA ALA A 161 0.33 18.08 -4.10
C ALA A 161 -0.82 17.67 -5.04
N MET A 162 -0.51 17.16 -6.23
CA MET A 162 -1.52 16.67 -7.17
C MET A 162 -2.31 15.49 -6.59
N SER A 163 -1.64 14.50 -5.98
CA SER A 163 -2.31 13.36 -5.35
C SER A 163 -3.17 13.80 -4.16
N ALA A 164 -2.64 14.68 -3.31
CA ALA A 164 -3.38 15.24 -2.17
C ALA A 164 -4.63 16.02 -2.57
N THR A 165 -4.70 16.55 -3.80
CA THR A 165 -5.86 17.29 -4.30
C THR A 165 -6.97 16.37 -4.83
N PHE A 166 -6.63 15.16 -5.29
CA PHE A 166 -7.61 14.22 -5.86
C PHE A 166 -8.26 13.29 -4.83
N THR A 167 -7.81 13.28 -3.60
CA THR A 167 -8.27 12.37 -2.54
C THR A 167 -9.03 13.07 -1.45
#